data_02e7073ed702792813284c78594ad35d
#
_entry.id   02e7073ed702792813284c78594ad35d
#
_cell.length_a   1.000
_cell.length_b   1.000
_cell.length_c   1.000
_cell.angle_alpha   90.00
_cell.angle_beta   90.00
_cell.angle_gamma   90.00
#
_symmetry.space_group_name_H-M   'P 1'
#
loop_
_entity.id
_entity.type
_entity.pdbx_description
1 polymer ?
#
loop_
_entity_poly.entity_id
_entity_poly.type
_entity_poly.pdbx_seq_one_letter_code
_entity_poly.pdbx_strand_id
1 'polypeptide(L)'
;MGKETVLALLLREKGRFVSGESISASLGITRAAIWKSISALRAQGYEIDAVPGRGYCLKALPDVLSEQTVRSFLGTVKTVGGRIDCFDSIDSTNAYLKRIALDGAPDGTVAVAAEQTSGRGRRGRSFQSAAGKGVYLSVLLRPEMSPAQLMPLTGLVAVAMSRAVDRVGGTNVQIKWTNDLVLNGRKLCGILTELSVEGETGALQYVVPGIGINVSQREEDFEGDVAQIATSILRETGRRVSRAALAAAMIEELDALYAALKSGDTSGYLDEYRRRCVTIGREVQLLWQDTKEKVTALDVDEEFGLIVRRENGTVETVRTGEVSVRGLYGYVE
;
A
#
# COMPACT_ATOMS: atom_id res chain seq x y z
N MET A 1 25.67 -7.77 16.66
CA MET A 1 25.02 -7.58 17.99
C MET A 1 25.03 -6.12 18.47
N GLY A 2 26.07 -5.31 18.39
CA GLY A 2 26.09 -3.97 19.01
C GLY A 2 25.19 -2.89 18.37
N LYS A 3 25.07 -2.85 17.03
CA LYS A 3 24.35 -1.77 16.32
C LYS A 3 22.84 -1.90 16.46
N GLU A 4 22.29 -3.08 16.27
CA GLU A 4 20.86 -3.40 16.35
C GLU A 4 20.31 -3.19 17.77
N THR A 5 21.07 -3.54 18.79
CA THR A 5 20.68 -3.36 20.20
C THR A 5 20.67 -1.88 20.60
N VAL A 6 21.64 -1.09 20.11
CA VAL A 6 21.65 0.38 20.31
C VAL A 6 20.44 1.01 19.59
N LEU A 7 20.16 0.59 18.36
CA LEU A 7 18.99 1.08 17.61
C LEU A 7 17.67 0.76 18.33
N ALA A 8 17.50 -0.48 18.79
CA ALA A 8 16.30 -0.89 19.51
C ALA A 8 16.05 -0.04 20.76
N LEU A 9 17.12 0.28 21.51
CA LEU A 9 17.01 1.14 22.68
C LEU A 9 16.64 2.57 22.29
N LEU A 10 17.27 3.14 21.25
CA LEU A 10 16.94 4.49 20.78
C LEU A 10 15.53 4.58 20.18
N LEU A 11 15.02 3.53 19.56
CA LEU A 11 13.65 3.44 19.06
C LEU A 11 12.62 3.48 20.20
N ARG A 12 12.89 2.75 21.29
CA ARG A 12 12.04 2.74 22.49
C ARG A 12 11.94 4.13 23.12
N GLU A 13 13.05 4.87 23.12
CA GLU A 13 13.16 6.22 23.70
C GLU A 13 13.06 7.33 22.65
N LYS A 14 12.41 7.06 21.50
CA LYS A 14 12.33 7.97 20.34
C LYS A 14 11.92 9.39 20.75
N GLY A 15 12.70 10.38 20.32
CA GLY A 15 12.49 11.79 20.63
C GLY A 15 13.07 12.25 21.99
N ARG A 16 13.58 11.33 22.81
CA ARG A 16 14.25 11.62 24.09
C ARG A 16 15.75 11.41 24.01
N PHE A 17 16.50 12.16 24.81
CA PHE A 17 17.95 11.95 24.94
C PHE A 17 18.22 10.80 25.90
N VAL A 18 19.06 9.86 25.48
CA VAL A 18 19.56 8.76 26.30
C VAL A 18 21.05 8.95 26.51
N SER A 19 21.50 9.00 27.76
CA SER A 19 22.94 9.21 28.09
C SER A 19 23.75 8.02 27.61
N GLY A 20 25.00 8.26 27.19
CA GLY A 20 25.92 7.20 26.84
C GLY A 20 26.20 6.22 28.01
N GLU A 21 26.07 6.69 29.24
CA GLU A 21 26.19 5.88 30.46
C GLU A 21 24.97 4.93 30.59
N SER A 22 23.75 5.43 30.41
CA SER A 22 22.55 4.60 30.41
C SER A 22 22.57 3.53 29.32
N ILE A 23 23.03 3.89 28.10
CA ILE A 23 23.17 2.92 27.00
C ILE A 23 24.22 1.85 27.39
N SER A 24 25.40 2.28 27.94
CA SER A 24 26.44 1.38 28.37
C SER A 24 25.95 0.41 29.45
N ALA A 25 25.28 0.92 30.48
CA ALA A 25 24.74 0.12 31.58
C ALA A 25 23.67 -0.88 31.09
N SER A 26 22.75 -0.43 30.21
CA SER A 26 21.65 -1.27 29.70
C SER A 26 22.11 -2.38 28.76
N LEU A 27 23.18 -2.14 27.99
CA LEU A 27 23.63 -3.05 26.92
C LEU A 27 24.95 -3.76 27.22
N GLY A 28 25.63 -3.41 28.31
CA GLY A 28 26.92 -3.99 28.67
C GLY A 28 28.06 -3.67 27.68
N ILE A 29 28.01 -2.53 26.98
CA ILE A 29 28.96 -2.15 25.93
C ILE A 29 29.73 -0.87 26.31
N THR A 30 30.94 -0.72 25.78
CA THR A 30 31.76 0.45 26.03
C THR A 30 31.28 1.70 25.31
N ARG A 31 31.65 2.89 25.80
CA ARG A 31 31.33 4.17 25.11
C ARG A 31 31.89 4.23 23.68
N ALA A 32 33.06 3.62 23.43
CA ALA A 32 33.63 3.53 22.09
C ALA A 32 32.77 2.66 21.16
N ALA A 33 32.21 1.54 21.65
CA ALA A 33 31.30 0.69 20.90
C ALA A 33 29.97 1.39 20.61
N ILE A 34 29.44 2.19 21.55
CA ILE A 34 28.25 3.02 21.34
C ILE A 34 28.51 4.03 20.21
N TRP A 35 29.63 4.77 20.29
CA TRP A 35 29.99 5.75 19.25
C TRP A 35 30.10 5.12 17.86
N LYS A 36 30.75 3.95 17.75
CA LYS A 36 30.87 3.18 16.52
C LYS A 36 29.50 2.77 15.98
N SER A 37 28.59 2.32 16.85
CA SER A 37 27.22 1.95 16.49
C SER A 37 26.43 3.17 16.01
N ILE A 38 26.49 4.30 16.70
CA ILE A 38 25.86 5.56 16.32
C ILE A 38 26.38 6.06 14.96
N SER A 39 27.71 6.00 14.75
CA SER A 39 28.32 6.40 13.47
C SER A 39 27.84 5.50 12.32
N ALA A 40 27.75 4.19 12.56
CA ALA A 40 27.22 3.25 11.57
C ALA A 40 25.73 3.47 11.27
N LEU A 41 24.92 3.80 12.28
CA LEU A 41 23.50 4.14 12.08
C LEU A 41 23.34 5.45 11.31
N ARG A 42 24.14 6.47 11.61
CA ARG A 42 24.15 7.73 10.84
C ARG A 42 24.53 7.51 9.38
N ALA A 43 25.53 6.65 9.12
CA ALA A 43 25.90 6.26 7.76
C ALA A 43 24.77 5.52 7.01
N GLN A 44 23.85 4.91 7.73
CA GLN A 44 22.64 4.28 7.19
C GLN A 44 21.44 5.26 7.08
N GLY A 45 21.64 6.56 7.34
CA GLY A 45 20.63 7.59 7.20
C GLY A 45 19.76 7.85 8.44
N TYR A 46 20.06 7.22 9.59
CA TYR A 46 19.39 7.58 10.85
C TYR A 46 19.83 8.97 11.30
N GLU A 47 18.89 9.87 11.55
CA GLU A 47 19.17 11.18 12.15
C GLU A 47 19.25 11.03 13.65
N ILE A 48 20.47 11.01 14.18
CA ILE A 48 20.75 10.89 15.62
C ILE A 48 21.53 12.09 16.08
N ASP A 49 20.91 12.91 16.96
CA ASP A 49 21.62 13.99 17.65
C ASP A 49 22.55 13.42 18.72
N ALA A 50 23.70 14.07 18.89
CA ALA A 50 24.62 13.81 19.98
C ALA A 50 24.95 15.13 20.66
N VAL A 51 24.51 15.29 21.90
CA VAL A 51 24.70 16.52 22.67
C VAL A 51 25.56 16.19 23.92
N PRO A 52 26.68 16.87 24.10
CA PRO A 52 27.54 16.69 25.31
C PRO A 52 26.68 16.87 26.58
N GLY A 53 26.85 15.96 27.53
CA GLY A 53 26.10 15.95 28.80
C GLY A 53 24.67 15.43 28.72
N ARG A 54 24.06 15.34 27.52
CA ARG A 54 22.68 14.81 27.34
C ARG A 54 22.66 13.42 26.70
N GLY A 55 23.62 13.09 25.86
CA GLY A 55 23.72 11.81 25.17
C GLY A 55 23.18 11.83 23.75
N TYR A 56 22.48 10.78 23.33
CA TYR A 56 22.01 10.54 21.97
C TYR A 56 20.47 10.58 21.90
N CYS A 57 19.94 11.17 20.84
CA CYS A 57 18.49 11.23 20.57
C CYS A 57 18.22 10.87 19.13
N LEU A 58 17.39 9.84 18.88
CA LEU A 58 16.91 9.49 17.55
C LEU A 58 15.83 10.50 17.12
N LYS A 59 16.14 11.30 16.09
CA LYS A 59 15.26 12.34 15.54
C LYS A 59 14.42 11.82 14.40
N ALA A 60 15.05 11.13 13.43
CA ALA A 60 14.37 10.57 12.29
C ALA A 60 14.98 9.21 11.92
N LEU A 61 14.12 8.36 11.38
CA LEU A 61 14.50 7.10 10.77
C LEU A 61 14.86 7.34 9.31
N PRO A 62 15.79 6.56 8.74
CA PRO A 62 15.99 6.57 7.30
C PRO A 62 14.71 6.11 6.62
N ASP A 63 14.43 6.66 5.45
CA ASP A 63 13.33 6.21 4.60
C ASP A 63 13.72 4.92 3.86
N VAL A 64 14.04 3.87 4.64
CA VAL A 64 14.41 2.54 4.15
C VAL A 64 13.26 1.57 4.45
N LEU A 65 12.86 0.82 3.45
CA LEU A 65 11.90 -0.28 3.61
C LEU A 65 12.65 -1.55 4.02
N SER A 66 12.82 -1.76 5.31
CA SER A 66 13.29 -3.03 5.88
C SER A 66 12.28 -3.58 6.87
N GLU A 67 12.29 -4.89 7.11
CA GLU A 67 11.41 -5.49 8.11
C GLU A 67 11.51 -4.76 9.46
N GLN A 68 12.72 -4.47 9.91
CA GLN A 68 12.96 -3.76 11.17
C GLN A 68 12.33 -2.37 11.21
N THR A 69 12.45 -1.58 10.11
CA THR A 69 11.87 -0.23 10.06
C THR A 69 10.36 -0.29 9.95
N VAL A 70 9.79 -1.20 9.15
CA VAL A 70 8.33 -1.39 9.06
C VAL A 70 7.78 -1.82 10.43
N ARG A 71 8.37 -2.82 11.08
CA ARG A 71 7.95 -3.29 12.41
C ARG A 71 8.06 -2.22 13.49
N SER A 72 8.95 -1.23 13.36
CA SER A 72 9.06 -0.13 14.32
C SER A 72 7.87 0.83 14.32
N PHE A 73 7.07 0.81 13.26
CA PHE A 73 5.83 1.58 13.13
C PHE A 73 4.57 0.70 13.26
N LEU A 74 4.73 -0.62 13.13
CA LEU A 74 3.62 -1.56 13.13
C LEU A 74 3.08 -1.76 14.54
N GLY A 75 1.77 -1.57 14.69
CA GLY A 75 1.05 -1.91 15.89
C GLY A 75 0.80 -3.42 16.02
N THR A 76 -0.17 -3.78 16.83
CA THR A 76 -0.57 -5.19 17.01
C THR A 76 -1.39 -5.65 15.81
N VAL A 77 -0.96 -6.70 15.15
CA VAL A 77 -1.65 -7.39 14.05
C VAL A 77 -1.97 -8.83 14.43
N LYS A 78 -3.03 -9.40 13.85
CA LYS A 78 -3.50 -10.77 14.16
C LYS A 78 -3.02 -11.80 13.14
N THR A 79 -3.08 -11.46 11.84
CA THR A 79 -2.78 -12.38 10.75
C THR A 79 -1.86 -11.74 9.74
N VAL A 80 -2.25 -10.59 9.17
CA VAL A 80 -1.47 -9.93 8.13
C VAL A 80 -0.26 -9.24 8.74
N GLY A 81 0.94 -9.56 8.22
CA GLY A 81 2.19 -9.01 8.74
C GLY A 81 2.89 -9.88 9.78
N GLY A 82 2.40 -11.09 10.05
CA GLY A 82 3.13 -12.09 10.86
C GLY A 82 4.52 -12.37 10.26
N ARG A 83 4.57 -12.55 8.93
CA ARG A 83 5.80 -12.59 8.12
C ARG A 83 5.83 -11.38 7.19
N ILE A 84 6.94 -10.64 7.17
CA ILE A 84 7.18 -9.49 6.30
C ILE A 84 8.52 -9.68 5.59
N ASP A 85 8.47 -9.88 4.29
CA ASP A 85 9.65 -10.01 3.44
C ASP A 85 9.87 -8.68 2.71
N CYS A 86 11.02 -8.01 2.97
CA CYS A 86 11.35 -6.70 2.39
C CYS A 86 12.47 -6.82 1.35
N PHE A 87 12.33 -6.07 0.26
CA PHE A 87 13.26 -6.08 -0.88
C PHE A 87 13.64 -4.65 -1.28
N ASP A 88 14.92 -4.44 -1.53
CA ASP A 88 15.38 -3.21 -2.17
C ASP A 88 14.90 -3.18 -3.64
N SER A 89 15.02 -4.30 -4.35
CA SER A 89 14.50 -4.48 -5.71
C SER A 89 14.06 -5.92 -5.94
N ILE A 90 12.95 -6.11 -6.64
CA ILE A 90 12.41 -7.43 -7.01
C ILE A 90 11.69 -7.34 -8.36
N ASP A 91 11.42 -8.48 -9.01
CA ASP A 91 10.61 -8.52 -10.23
C ASP A 91 9.19 -8.00 -9.97
N SER A 92 8.47 -8.62 -9.05
CA SER A 92 7.11 -8.24 -8.63
C SER A 92 6.79 -8.87 -7.28
N THR A 93 6.24 -8.07 -6.35
CA THR A 93 5.81 -8.56 -5.04
C THR A 93 4.67 -9.59 -5.16
N ASN A 94 3.73 -9.41 -6.10
CA ASN A 94 2.71 -10.42 -6.41
C ASN A 94 3.33 -11.73 -6.91
N ALA A 95 4.26 -11.64 -7.87
CA ALA A 95 4.91 -12.82 -8.44
C ALA A 95 5.71 -13.57 -7.37
N TYR A 96 6.39 -12.85 -6.48
CA TYR A 96 7.10 -13.44 -5.34
C TYR A 96 6.15 -14.22 -4.43
N LEU A 97 5.06 -13.59 -3.96
CA LEU A 97 4.10 -14.26 -3.08
C LEU A 97 3.45 -15.48 -3.73
N LYS A 98 3.14 -15.40 -5.03
CA LYS A 98 2.61 -16.54 -5.78
C LYS A 98 3.60 -17.71 -5.83
N ARG A 99 4.92 -17.44 -5.95
CA ARG A 99 5.95 -18.49 -5.91
C ARG A 99 5.99 -19.18 -4.55
N ILE A 100 6.13 -18.40 -3.48
CA ILE A 100 6.24 -18.95 -2.12
C ILE A 100 4.92 -19.52 -1.59
N ALA A 101 3.79 -19.14 -2.17
CA ALA A 101 2.49 -19.72 -1.83
C ALA A 101 2.44 -21.21 -2.14
N LEU A 102 3.10 -21.65 -3.22
CA LEU A 102 3.23 -23.06 -3.61
C LEU A 102 4.11 -23.84 -2.63
N ASP A 103 5.06 -23.18 -2.00
CA ASP A 103 5.97 -23.73 -0.97
C ASP A 103 5.36 -23.67 0.45
N GLY A 104 4.06 -23.37 0.56
CA GLY A 104 3.34 -23.38 1.83
C GLY A 104 3.57 -22.12 2.69
N ALA A 105 3.90 -20.97 2.10
CA ALA A 105 4.00 -19.73 2.86
C ALA A 105 2.72 -19.43 3.67
N PRO A 106 2.85 -18.93 4.93
CA PRO A 106 1.73 -18.72 5.83
C PRO A 106 0.71 -17.70 5.31
N ASP A 107 -0.56 -17.86 5.72
CA ASP A 107 -1.61 -16.85 5.57
C ASP A 107 -1.17 -15.51 6.21
N GLY A 108 -1.44 -14.39 5.53
CA GLY A 108 -1.04 -13.07 5.97
C GLY A 108 0.43 -12.71 5.73
N THR A 109 1.20 -13.53 4.97
CA THR A 109 2.56 -13.17 4.56
C THR A 109 2.53 -11.93 3.66
N VAL A 110 3.38 -10.95 3.98
CA VAL A 110 3.50 -9.67 3.28
C VAL A 110 4.85 -9.59 2.56
N ALA A 111 4.83 -9.14 1.32
CA ALA A 111 6.02 -8.73 0.58
C ALA A 111 6.00 -7.21 0.35
N VAL A 112 7.09 -6.53 0.69
CA VAL A 112 7.26 -5.09 0.49
C VAL A 112 8.52 -4.82 -0.31
N ALA A 113 8.43 -3.99 -1.35
CA ALA A 113 9.59 -3.64 -2.18
C ALA A 113 9.76 -2.13 -2.30
N ALA A 114 11.02 -1.69 -2.35
CA ALA A 114 11.38 -0.31 -2.66
C ALA A 114 11.39 -0.04 -4.17
N GLU A 115 11.50 -1.12 -4.99
CA GLU A 115 11.46 -1.09 -6.45
C GLU A 115 10.87 -2.39 -6.99
N GLN A 116 10.14 -2.31 -8.12
CA GLN A 116 9.78 -3.48 -8.92
C GLN A 116 10.28 -3.30 -10.36
N THR A 117 11.07 -4.27 -10.84
CA THR A 117 11.61 -4.24 -12.23
C THR A 117 10.58 -4.71 -13.27
N SER A 118 9.54 -5.41 -12.84
CA SER A 118 8.46 -5.93 -13.68
C SER A 118 7.10 -5.75 -13.00
N GLY A 119 6.86 -4.55 -12.46
CA GLY A 119 5.59 -4.19 -11.83
C GLY A 119 4.41 -4.37 -12.81
N ARG A 120 3.32 -4.97 -12.32
CA ARG A 120 2.15 -5.33 -13.14
C ARG A 120 0.92 -4.52 -12.75
N GLY A 121 0.19 -4.10 -13.78
CA GLY A 121 -1.15 -3.55 -13.67
C GLY A 121 -2.18 -4.47 -14.32
N ARG A 122 -3.43 -4.06 -14.30
CA ARG A 122 -4.54 -4.78 -14.96
C ARG A 122 -4.34 -4.84 -16.48
N ARG A 123 -4.87 -5.89 -17.11
CA ARG A 123 -4.88 -6.09 -18.59
C ARG A 123 -3.48 -6.04 -19.21
N GLY A 124 -2.47 -6.60 -18.53
CA GLY A 124 -1.11 -6.69 -19.04
C GLY A 124 -0.32 -5.36 -19.07
N ARG A 125 -0.85 -4.27 -18.51
CA ARG A 125 -0.11 -3.02 -18.38
C ARG A 125 1.00 -3.16 -17.35
N SER A 126 2.07 -2.39 -17.52
CA SER A 126 3.11 -2.22 -16.51
C SER A 126 2.67 -1.22 -15.43
N PHE A 127 3.18 -1.40 -14.22
CA PHE A 127 3.12 -0.39 -13.17
C PHE A 127 4.52 0.16 -12.92
N GLN A 128 4.70 1.47 -13.15
CA GLN A 128 5.99 2.13 -12.94
C GLN A 128 6.32 2.16 -11.45
N SER A 129 7.39 1.46 -11.07
CA SER A 129 7.78 1.24 -9.68
C SER A 129 9.16 1.81 -9.41
N ALA A 130 9.27 3.14 -9.44
CA ALA A 130 10.54 3.87 -9.29
C ALA A 130 11.23 3.55 -7.97
N ALA A 131 12.54 3.25 -8.06
CA ALA A 131 13.37 2.88 -6.93
C ALA A 131 13.37 3.93 -5.82
N GLY A 132 13.07 3.50 -4.59
CA GLY A 132 13.14 4.35 -3.41
C GLY A 132 12.09 5.44 -3.31
N LYS A 133 11.06 5.45 -4.17
CA LYS A 133 10.07 6.54 -4.23
C LYS A 133 8.64 6.15 -3.90
N GLY A 134 8.31 4.87 -3.99
CA GLY A 134 6.99 4.33 -3.68
C GLY A 134 7.02 3.26 -2.59
N VAL A 135 5.84 2.74 -2.27
CA VAL A 135 5.65 1.51 -1.51
C VAL A 135 4.92 0.53 -2.42
N TYR A 136 5.55 -0.60 -2.70
CA TYR A 136 5.00 -1.69 -3.49
C TYR A 136 4.81 -2.88 -2.55
N LEU A 137 3.57 -3.14 -2.19
CA LEU A 137 3.20 -4.12 -1.16
C LEU A 137 2.20 -5.11 -1.72
N SER A 138 2.40 -6.38 -1.41
CA SER A 138 1.41 -7.44 -1.66
C SER A 138 1.22 -8.27 -0.41
N VAL A 139 0.03 -8.87 -0.27
CA VAL A 139 -0.26 -9.80 0.83
C VAL A 139 -0.79 -11.12 0.27
N LEU A 140 -0.34 -12.24 0.84
CA LEU A 140 -0.85 -13.57 0.57
C LEU A 140 -1.97 -13.88 1.56
N LEU A 141 -3.19 -14.12 1.06
CA LEU A 141 -4.34 -14.46 1.89
C LEU A 141 -4.91 -15.82 1.50
N ARG A 142 -5.33 -16.61 2.50
CA ARG A 142 -5.93 -17.93 2.34
C ARG A 142 -7.27 -18.02 3.08
N PRO A 143 -8.28 -17.19 2.69
CA PRO A 143 -9.58 -17.27 3.33
C PRO A 143 -10.33 -18.55 2.92
N GLU A 144 -11.09 -19.12 3.85
CA GLU A 144 -12.03 -20.21 3.57
C GLU A 144 -13.29 -19.68 2.88
N MET A 145 -13.15 -19.23 1.65
CA MET A 145 -14.19 -18.55 0.86
C MET A 145 -14.15 -19.03 -0.59
N SER A 146 -15.27 -18.98 -1.28
CA SER A 146 -15.33 -19.22 -2.71
C SER A 146 -14.75 -18.01 -3.48
N PRO A 147 -14.27 -18.21 -4.72
CA PRO A 147 -13.82 -17.09 -5.57
C PRO A 147 -14.89 -16.00 -5.78
N ALA A 148 -16.17 -16.39 -5.82
CA ALA A 148 -17.29 -15.44 -5.96
C ALA A 148 -17.41 -14.49 -4.76
N GLN A 149 -17.21 -14.99 -3.54
CA GLN A 149 -17.24 -14.17 -2.33
C GLN A 149 -16.07 -13.19 -2.24
N LEU A 150 -15.02 -13.36 -3.06
CA LEU A 150 -13.87 -12.46 -3.13
C LEU A 150 -13.97 -11.39 -4.22
N MET A 151 -15.06 -11.37 -4.98
CA MET A 151 -15.28 -10.31 -6.00
C MET A 151 -15.19 -8.90 -5.42
N PRO A 152 -15.69 -8.62 -4.20
CA PRO A 152 -15.58 -7.31 -3.56
C PRO A 152 -14.16 -6.93 -3.12
N LEU A 153 -13.22 -7.87 -3.01
CA LEU A 153 -11.93 -7.69 -2.33
C LEU A 153 -11.15 -6.49 -2.83
N THR A 154 -11.12 -6.25 -4.13
CA THR A 154 -10.37 -5.10 -4.70
C THR A 154 -10.92 -3.76 -4.21
N GLY A 155 -12.25 -3.61 -4.14
CA GLY A 155 -12.89 -2.41 -3.60
C GLY A 155 -12.68 -2.25 -2.09
N LEU A 156 -12.75 -3.35 -1.34
CA LEU A 156 -12.46 -3.37 0.09
C LEU A 156 -11.01 -2.94 0.37
N VAL A 157 -10.05 -3.47 -0.40
CA VAL A 157 -8.63 -3.07 -0.32
C VAL A 157 -8.45 -1.60 -0.68
N ALA A 158 -9.20 -1.05 -1.65
CA ALA A 158 -9.12 0.37 -1.98
C ALA A 158 -9.51 1.27 -0.79
N VAL A 159 -10.54 0.89 -0.03
CA VAL A 159 -10.93 1.60 1.20
C VAL A 159 -9.84 1.50 2.26
N ALA A 160 -9.34 0.29 2.53
CA ALA A 160 -8.28 0.08 3.51
C ALA A 160 -7.03 0.92 3.17
N MET A 161 -6.62 0.94 1.90
CA MET A 161 -5.48 1.74 1.45
C MET A 161 -5.74 3.24 1.51
N SER A 162 -6.97 3.70 1.24
CA SER A 162 -7.34 5.10 1.43
C SER A 162 -7.17 5.55 2.88
N ARG A 163 -7.62 4.73 3.84
CA ARG A 163 -7.43 4.99 5.28
C ARG A 163 -5.94 5.05 5.66
N ALA A 164 -5.14 4.11 5.17
CA ALA A 164 -3.70 4.08 5.45
C ALA A 164 -2.98 5.34 4.93
N VAL A 165 -3.28 5.75 3.69
CA VAL A 165 -2.70 6.96 3.09
C VAL A 165 -3.15 8.21 3.82
N ASP A 166 -4.44 8.35 4.14
CA ASP A 166 -4.98 9.52 4.85
C ASP A 166 -4.37 9.66 6.24
N ARG A 167 -4.22 8.54 6.97
CA ARG A 167 -3.61 8.51 8.31
C ARG A 167 -2.17 9.02 8.31
N VAL A 168 -1.36 8.61 7.33
CA VAL A 168 0.06 8.95 7.28
C VAL A 168 0.32 10.26 6.53
N GLY A 169 -0.41 10.49 5.45
CA GLY A 169 -0.25 11.66 4.58
C GLY A 169 -1.01 12.90 5.02
N GLY A 170 -2.02 12.74 5.89
CA GLY A 170 -2.95 13.82 6.24
C GLY A 170 -3.75 14.30 5.02
N THR A 171 -4.19 13.35 4.19
CA THR A 171 -4.87 13.57 2.91
C THR A 171 -6.35 13.21 3.00
N ASN A 172 -7.07 13.39 1.91
CA ASN A 172 -8.42 12.88 1.72
C ASN A 172 -8.47 12.17 0.37
N VAL A 173 -7.99 10.93 0.37
CA VAL A 173 -7.88 10.10 -0.83
C VAL A 173 -9.26 9.68 -1.31
N GLN A 174 -9.49 9.78 -2.60
CA GLN A 174 -10.69 9.35 -3.29
C GLN A 174 -10.43 8.06 -4.06
N ILE A 175 -11.48 7.37 -4.47
CA ILE A 175 -11.41 6.11 -5.20
C ILE A 175 -12.00 6.31 -6.59
N LYS A 176 -11.26 5.94 -7.62
CA LYS A 176 -11.80 5.77 -8.96
C LYS A 176 -12.12 4.30 -9.17
N TRP A 177 -13.36 4.01 -9.53
CA TRP A 177 -13.82 2.64 -9.76
C TRP A 177 -12.93 1.93 -10.80
N THR A 178 -12.42 0.73 -10.53
CA THR A 178 -12.67 -0.14 -9.37
C THR A 178 -11.52 -0.08 -8.36
N ASN A 179 -10.30 0.23 -8.82
CA ASN A 179 -9.04 -0.21 -8.22
C ASN A 179 -7.97 0.89 -8.13
N ASP A 180 -8.30 2.12 -8.45
CA ASP A 180 -7.34 3.22 -8.42
C ASP A 180 -7.66 4.20 -7.29
N LEU A 181 -6.64 4.58 -6.52
CA LEU A 181 -6.78 5.72 -5.61
C LEU A 181 -6.33 6.98 -6.32
N VAL A 182 -7.09 8.04 -6.09
CA VAL A 182 -6.83 9.37 -6.65
C VAL A 182 -6.69 10.41 -5.57
N LEU A 183 -5.77 11.34 -5.78
CA LEU A 183 -5.57 12.50 -4.94
C LEU A 183 -5.53 13.73 -5.85
N ASN A 184 -6.38 14.71 -5.57
CA ASN A 184 -6.57 15.92 -6.40
C ASN A 184 -6.81 15.58 -7.89
N GLY A 185 -7.60 14.53 -8.15
CA GLY A 185 -7.96 14.09 -9.49
C GLY A 185 -6.90 13.28 -10.24
N ARG A 186 -5.73 13.02 -9.65
CA ARG A 186 -4.62 12.27 -10.27
C ARG A 186 -4.41 10.93 -9.59
N LYS A 187 -3.94 9.94 -10.33
CA LYS A 187 -3.68 8.57 -9.84
C LYS A 187 -2.52 8.53 -8.86
N LEU A 188 -2.83 8.19 -7.62
CA LEU A 188 -1.88 7.99 -6.54
C LEU A 188 -1.46 6.53 -6.39
N CYS A 189 -2.42 5.61 -6.56
CA CYS A 189 -2.24 4.18 -6.31
C CYS A 189 -2.98 3.34 -7.33
N GLY A 190 -2.43 2.16 -7.62
CA GLY A 190 -3.10 1.09 -8.35
C GLY A 190 -3.13 -0.19 -7.51
N ILE A 191 -4.25 -0.93 -7.60
CA ILE A 191 -4.46 -2.20 -6.92
C ILE A 191 -4.67 -3.29 -7.96
N LEU A 192 -3.97 -4.42 -7.81
CA LEU A 192 -4.10 -5.61 -8.64
C LEU A 192 -4.32 -6.84 -7.76
N THR A 193 -5.54 -7.35 -7.75
CA THR A 193 -5.87 -8.60 -7.04
C THR A 193 -5.77 -9.78 -8.01
N GLU A 194 -4.92 -10.75 -7.67
CA GLU A 194 -4.78 -12.00 -8.40
C GLU A 194 -5.18 -13.16 -7.48
N LEU A 195 -5.88 -14.13 -8.01
CA LEU A 195 -6.30 -15.33 -7.27
C LEU A 195 -5.83 -16.60 -7.97
N SER A 196 -5.63 -17.65 -7.19
CA SER A 196 -5.36 -19.01 -7.67
C SER A 196 -6.47 -19.94 -7.23
N VAL A 197 -6.98 -20.70 -8.18
CA VAL A 197 -7.98 -21.75 -7.94
C VAL A 197 -7.44 -23.09 -8.35
N GLU A 198 -7.85 -24.15 -7.68
CA GLU A 198 -7.55 -25.51 -8.07
C GLU A 198 -8.36 -25.88 -9.32
N GLY A 199 -7.67 -26.45 -10.32
CA GLY A 199 -8.26 -26.68 -11.63
C GLY A 199 -9.43 -27.65 -11.65
N GLU A 200 -9.43 -28.67 -10.78
CA GLU A 200 -10.46 -29.71 -10.75
C GLU A 200 -11.69 -29.29 -9.94
N THR A 201 -11.49 -28.68 -8.79
CA THR A 201 -12.56 -28.37 -7.84
C THR A 201 -13.05 -26.91 -7.96
N GLY A 202 -12.25 -26.03 -8.57
CA GLY A 202 -12.49 -24.60 -8.54
C GLY A 202 -12.31 -23.95 -7.17
N ALA A 203 -11.80 -24.71 -6.18
CA ALA A 203 -11.56 -24.20 -4.84
C ALA A 203 -10.47 -23.14 -4.81
N LEU A 204 -10.65 -22.12 -4.00
CA LEU A 204 -9.64 -21.08 -3.80
C LEU A 204 -8.42 -21.68 -3.10
N GLN A 205 -7.25 -21.50 -3.68
CA GLN A 205 -5.98 -21.84 -3.04
C GLN A 205 -5.40 -20.66 -2.26
N TYR A 206 -5.42 -19.49 -2.87
CA TYR A 206 -5.00 -18.21 -2.27
C TYR A 206 -5.43 -17.03 -3.13
N VAL A 207 -5.37 -15.85 -2.53
CA VAL A 207 -5.52 -14.56 -3.23
C VAL A 207 -4.39 -13.63 -2.84
N VAL A 208 -3.90 -12.84 -3.81
CA VAL A 208 -2.81 -11.88 -3.62
C VAL A 208 -3.25 -10.51 -4.10
N PRO A 209 -3.75 -9.64 -3.23
CA PRO A 209 -3.85 -8.20 -3.50
C PRO A 209 -2.46 -7.58 -3.54
N GLY A 210 -2.11 -6.94 -4.66
CA GLY A 210 -0.92 -6.14 -4.84
C GLY A 210 -1.27 -4.67 -4.94
N ILE A 211 -0.52 -3.83 -4.24
CA ILE A 211 -0.77 -2.41 -4.08
C ILE A 211 0.50 -1.64 -4.40
N GLY A 212 0.42 -0.68 -5.32
CA GLY A 212 1.50 0.26 -5.59
C GLY A 212 1.07 1.67 -5.24
N ILE A 213 1.74 2.32 -4.26
CA ILE A 213 1.47 3.70 -3.85
C ILE A 213 2.65 4.59 -4.20
N ASN A 214 2.38 5.67 -4.90
CA ASN A 214 3.36 6.71 -5.20
C ASN A 214 3.52 7.63 -3.98
N VAL A 215 4.73 7.73 -3.44
CA VAL A 215 4.99 8.48 -2.19
C VAL A 215 5.77 9.75 -2.45
N SER A 216 6.97 9.65 -3.02
CA SER A 216 7.88 10.78 -3.17
C SER A 216 8.33 11.03 -4.62
N GLN A 217 7.65 10.40 -5.59
CA GLN A 217 7.89 10.68 -7.01
C GLN A 217 7.64 12.17 -7.31
N ARG A 218 8.49 12.71 -8.16
CA ARG A 218 8.32 14.03 -8.79
C ARG A 218 7.82 13.85 -10.22
N GLU A 219 7.59 14.93 -10.93
CA GLU A 219 7.10 14.89 -12.30
C GLU A 219 8.03 14.12 -13.23
N GLU A 220 9.32 14.38 -13.10
CA GLU A 220 10.39 13.74 -13.87
C GLU A 220 10.54 12.21 -13.63
N ASP A 221 9.91 11.68 -12.60
CA ASP A 221 9.95 10.25 -12.27
C ASP A 221 8.85 9.43 -12.96
N PHE A 222 7.93 10.10 -13.64
CA PHE A 222 6.86 9.46 -14.39
C PHE A 222 7.14 9.58 -15.90
N GLU A 223 6.99 8.48 -16.63
CA GLU A 223 7.28 8.39 -18.05
C GLU A 223 6.04 8.13 -18.89
N GLY A 224 6.06 8.57 -20.14
CA GLY A 224 5.00 8.34 -21.12
C GLY A 224 3.62 8.86 -20.65
N ASP A 225 2.57 8.14 -21.00
CA ASP A 225 1.17 8.53 -20.68
C ASP A 225 0.91 8.59 -19.17
N VAL A 226 1.71 7.86 -18.38
CA VAL A 226 1.57 7.85 -16.91
C VAL A 226 1.91 9.22 -16.31
N ALA A 227 2.84 9.97 -16.91
CA ALA A 227 3.24 11.31 -16.45
C ALA A 227 2.07 12.30 -16.41
N GLN A 228 1.09 12.14 -17.30
CA GLN A 228 -0.08 13.02 -17.38
C GLN A 228 -1.14 12.72 -16.29
N ILE A 229 -1.23 11.46 -15.87
CA ILE A 229 -2.30 10.98 -14.98
C ILE A 229 -1.85 10.70 -13.55
N ALA A 230 -0.56 10.42 -13.32
CA ALA A 230 -0.05 10.00 -12.03
C ALA A 230 0.36 11.18 -11.14
N THR A 231 0.31 10.91 -9.85
CA THR A 231 0.82 11.82 -8.82
C THR A 231 1.43 11.04 -7.66
N SER A 232 1.95 11.75 -6.66
CA SER A 232 2.46 11.19 -5.42
C SER A 232 1.99 12.01 -4.21
N ILE A 233 2.13 11.46 -3.01
CA ILE A 233 1.82 12.17 -1.77
C ILE A 233 2.65 13.46 -1.70
N LEU A 234 3.95 13.39 -2.03
CA LEU A 234 4.83 14.56 -2.00
C LEU A 234 4.38 15.67 -2.96
N ARG A 235 3.98 15.33 -4.19
CA ARG A 235 3.52 16.32 -5.19
C ARG A 235 2.28 17.06 -4.73
N GLU A 236 1.32 16.33 -4.16
CA GLU A 236 0.02 16.89 -3.82
C GLU A 236 0.00 17.63 -2.47
N THR A 237 0.90 17.23 -1.55
CA THR A 237 0.88 17.78 -0.18
C THR A 237 2.10 18.66 0.15
N GLY A 238 3.17 18.56 -0.63
CA GLY A 238 4.47 19.14 -0.31
C GLY A 238 5.19 18.47 0.87
N ARG A 239 4.62 17.41 1.45
CA ARG A 239 5.10 16.76 2.67
C ARG A 239 5.81 15.44 2.36
N ARG A 240 6.96 15.23 2.98
CA ARG A 240 7.61 13.92 2.96
C ARG A 240 6.99 13.04 4.01
N VAL A 241 6.59 11.84 3.63
CA VAL A 241 6.11 10.80 4.54
C VAL A 241 7.08 9.62 4.55
N SER A 242 7.21 8.96 5.69
CA SER A 242 8.02 7.75 5.80
C SER A 242 7.33 6.59 5.08
N ARG A 243 8.02 5.97 4.11
CA ARG A 243 7.52 4.79 3.41
C ARG A 243 7.33 3.61 4.35
N ALA A 244 8.20 3.45 5.34
CA ALA A 244 8.06 2.39 6.36
C ALA A 244 6.82 2.61 7.24
N ALA A 245 6.52 3.86 7.63
CA ALA A 245 5.29 4.17 8.36
C ALA A 245 4.04 3.93 7.51
N LEU A 246 4.10 4.25 6.20
CA LEU A 246 3.00 3.97 5.28
C LEU A 246 2.82 2.45 5.09
N ALA A 247 3.90 1.69 4.90
CA ALA A 247 3.81 0.23 4.78
C ALA A 247 3.21 -0.41 6.04
N ALA A 248 3.60 0.04 7.23
CA ALA A 248 3.01 -0.42 8.49
C ALA A 248 1.51 -0.10 8.56
N ALA A 249 1.12 1.14 8.20
CA ALA A 249 -0.28 1.53 8.14
C ALA A 249 -1.10 0.70 7.14
N MET A 250 -0.52 0.38 5.97
CA MET A 250 -1.15 -0.50 4.98
C MET A 250 -1.36 -1.91 5.54
N ILE A 251 -0.37 -2.45 6.25
CA ILE A 251 -0.44 -3.79 6.87
C ILE A 251 -1.55 -3.81 7.93
N GLU A 252 -1.63 -2.81 8.80
CA GLU A 252 -2.67 -2.71 9.83
C GLU A 252 -4.07 -2.63 9.24
N GLU A 253 -4.28 -1.81 8.21
CA GLU A 253 -5.57 -1.69 7.52
C GLU A 253 -5.95 -2.98 6.78
N LEU A 254 -4.96 -3.70 6.20
CA LEU A 254 -5.19 -5.01 5.59
C LEU A 254 -5.52 -6.08 6.63
N ASP A 255 -4.89 -6.05 7.80
CA ASP A 255 -5.20 -6.99 8.90
C ASP A 255 -6.62 -6.77 9.45
N ALA A 256 -7.01 -5.51 9.64
CA ALA A 256 -8.36 -5.14 10.03
C ALA A 256 -9.40 -5.55 8.96
N LEU A 257 -9.13 -5.28 7.69
CA LEU A 257 -9.97 -5.71 6.58
C LEU A 257 -10.10 -7.24 6.53
N TYR A 258 -8.99 -7.96 6.69
CA TYR A 258 -9.02 -9.42 6.64
C TYR A 258 -9.80 -10.04 7.80
N ALA A 259 -9.73 -9.44 8.98
CA ALA A 259 -10.58 -9.82 10.11
C ALA A 259 -12.06 -9.57 9.82
N ALA A 260 -12.41 -8.40 9.25
CA ALA A 260 -13.78 -8.07 8.84
C ALA A 260 -14.31 -9.02 7.75
N LEU A 261 -13.47 -9.35 6.77
CA LEU A 261 -13.80 -10.29 5.70
C LEU A 261 -14.12 -11.69 6.27
N LYS A 262 -13.30 -12.19 7.19
CA LYS A 262 -13.52 -13.50 7.85
C LYS A 262 -14.76 -13.52 8.76
N SER A 263 -15.12 -12.41 9.35
CA SER A 263 -16.36 -12.30 10.15
C SER A 263 -17.62 -12.04 9.32
N GLY A 264 -17.48 -11.74 8.02
CA GLY A 264 -18.59 -11.38 7.13
C GLY A 264 -19.12 -9.94 7.33
N ASP A 265 -18.50 -9.12 8.17
CA ASP A 265 -18.91 -7.73 8.41
C ASP A 265 -18.04 -6.73 7.65
N THR A 266 -18.39 -6.54 6.39
CA THR A 266 -17.74 -5.58 5.48
C THR A 266 -18.63 -4.39 5.10
N SER A 267 -19.80 -4.25 5.70
CA SER A 267 -20.82 -3.23 5.34
C SER A 267 -20.28 -1.81 5.43
N GLY A 268 -19.51 -1.49 6.48
CA GLY A 268 -18.89 -0.18 6.64
C GLY A 268 -17.87 0.18 5.55
N TYR A 269 -17.25 -0.82 4.90
CA TYR A 269 -16.34 -0.59 3.76
C TYR A 269 -17.09 -0.17 2.50
N LEU A 270 -18.25 -0.77 2.22
CA LEU A 270 -19.07 -0.41 1.06
C LEU A 270 -19.57 1.03 1.16
N ASP A 271 -20.07 1.44 2.33
CA ASP A 271 -20.55 2.80 2.58
C ASP A 271 -19.41 3.82 2.44
N GLU A 272 -18.22 3.48 2.93
CA GLU A 272 -17.06 4.35 2.79
C GLU A 272 -16.57 4.41 1.34
N TYR A 273 -16.59 3.28 0.61
CA TYR A 273 -16.26 3.25 -0.80
C TYR A 273 -17.16 4.19 -1.60
N ARG A 274 -18.49 4.13 -1.39
CA ARG A 274 -19.48 5.02 -2.04
C ARG A 274 -19.16 6.48 -1.78
N ARG A 275 -18.89 6.84 -0.52
CA ARG A 275 -18.53 8.23 -0.15
C ARG A 275 -17.24 8.74 -0.81
N ARG A 276 -16.26 7.85 -0.99
CA ARG A 276 -14.96 8.19 -1.59
C ARG A 276 -14.94 8.08 -3.12
N CYS A 277 -15.92 7.42 -3.70
CA CYS A 277 -15.92 7.06 -5.12
C CYS A 277 -16.22 8.27 -6.01
N VAL A 278 -15.19 8.78 -6.70
CA VAL A 278 -15.33 9.92 -7.63
C VAL A 278 -16.03 9.55 -8.93
N THR A 279 -16.26 8.27 -9.19
CA THR A 279 -16.92 7.79 -10.40
C THR A 279 -18.44 7.96 -10.30
N ILE A 280 -19.02 7.78 -9.11
CA ILE A 280 -20.45 7.86 -8.85
C ILE A 280 -20.98 9.28 -9.13
N GLY A 281 -22.15 9.36 -9.77
CA GLY A 281 -22.82 10.62 -10.13
C GLY A 281 -22.23 11.31 -11.35
N ARG A 282 -21.29 10.69 -12.07
CA ARG A 282 -20.62 11.29 -13.22
C ARG A 282 -20.95 10.59 -14.52
N GLU A 283 -20.89 11.33 -15.61
CA GLU A 283 -20.80 10.80 -16.95
C GLU A 283 -19.41 10.19 -17.13
N VAL A 284 -19.36 8.93 -17.52
CA VAL A 284 -18.13 8.17 -17.70
C VAL A 284 -18.13 7.49 -19.06
N GLN A 285 -16.94 7.18 -19.55
CA GLN A 285 -16.77 6.39 -20.74
C GLN A 285 -16.38 4.97 -20.34
N LEU A 286 -17.27 4.01 -20.61
CA LEU A 286 -16.93 2.59 -20.46
C LEU A 286 -16.01 2.19 -21.61
N LEU A 287 -14.90 1.57 -21.24
CA LEU A 287 -13.91 1.03 -22.17
C LEU A 287 -13.99 -0.50 -22.13
N TRP A 288 -14.60 -1.09 -23.15
CA TRP A 288 -14.74 -2.53 -23.28
C TRP A 288 -14.19 -2.98 -24.62
N GLN A 289 -13.11 -3.74 -24.61
CA GLN A 289 -12.36 -4.10 -25.83
C GLN A 289 -12.06 -2.83 -26.65
N ASP A 290 -12.54 -2.76 -27.88
CA ASP A 290 -12.36 -1.63 -28.79
C ASP A 290 -13.55 -0.65 -28.77
N THR A 291 -14.54 -0.87 -27.91
CA THR A 291 -15.72 -0.02 -27.81
C THR A 291 -15.58 1.01 -26.69
N LYS A 292 -16.04 2.23 -26.98
CA LYS A 292 -16.15 3.33 -26.02
C LYS A 292 -17.60 3.76 -25.97
N GLU A 293 -18.23 3.64 -24.80
CA GLU A 293 -19.61 4.00 -24.61
C GLU A 293 -19.78 5.00 -23.48
N LYS A 294 -20.56 6.04 -23.70
CA LYS A 294 -20.90 7.01 -22.67
C LYS A 294 -22.05 6.50 -21.83
N VAL A 295 -21.88 6.54 -20.51
CA VAL A 295 -22.92 6.15 -19.54
C VAL A 295 -22.86 7.08 -18.33
N THR A 296 -23.95 7.14 -17.57
CA THR A 296 -23.94 7.80 -16.25
C THR A 296 -23.72 6.75 -15.17
N ALA A 297 -22.66 6.88 -14.38
CA ALA A 297 -22.43 6.04 -13.21
C ALA A 297 -23.39 6.48 -12.09
N LEU A 298 -24.22 5.57 -11.61
CA LEU A 298 -25.25 5.88 -10.62
C LEU A 298 -24.79 5.55 -9.20
N ASP A 299 -24.26 4.33 -9.02
CA ASP A 299 -23.85 3.80 -7.72
C ASP A 299 -22.92 2.57 -7.92
N VAL A 300 -22.56 1.91 -6.84
CA VAL A 300 -21.98 0.57 -6.84
C VAL A 300 -22.85 -0.38 -6.04
N ASP A 301 -22.96 -1.64 -6.51
CA ASP A 301 -23.67 -2.69 -5.80
C ASP A 301 -22.84 -3.28 -4.66
N GLU A 302 -23.39 -4.29 -3.95
CA GLU A 302 -22.74 -4.96 -2.81
C GLU A 302 -21.46 -5.71 -3.20
N GLU A 303 -21.28 -6.05 -4.46
CA GLU A 303 -20.07 -6.68 -5.00
C GLU A 303 -19.13 -5.67 -5.66
N PHE A 304 -19.33 -4.36 -5.44
CA PHE A 304 -18.58 -3.25 -6.04
C PHE A 304 -18.69 -3.19 -7.57
N GLY A 305 -19.72 -3.81 -8.17
CA GLY A 305 -20.08 -3.61 -9.56
C GLY A 305 -20.63 -2.18 -9.78
N LEU A 306 -20.25 -1.54 -10.87
CA LEU A 306 -20.70 -0.18 -11.19
C LEU A 306 -22.10 -0.23 -11.79
N ILE A 307 -23.06 0.39 -11.14
CA ILE A 307 -24.43 0.57 -11.66
C ILE A 307 -24.40 1.77 -12.59
N VAL A 308 -24.75 1.56 -13.84
CA VAL A 308 -24.73 2.59 -14.89
C VAL A 308 -26.06 2.74 -15.56
N ARG A 309 -26.34 3.96 -16.05
CA ARG A 309 -27.46 4.25 -16.95
C ARG A 309 -26.90 4.56 -18.33
N ARG A 310 -27.37 3.79 -19.33
CA ARG A 310 -27.04 4.01 -20.74
C ARG A 310 -27.87 5.16 -21.34
N GLU A 311 -27.49 5.67 -22.50
CA GLU A 311 -28.21 6.75 -23.20
C GLU A 311 -29.64 6.38 -23.52
N ASN A 312 -29.94 5.11 -23.78
CA ASN A 312 -31.29 4.60 -24.01
C ASN A 312 -32.15 4.47 -22.75
N GLY A 313 -31.63 4.88 -21.58
CA GLY A 313 -32.30 4.80 -20.28
C GLY A 313 -32.13 3.46 -19.54
N THR A 314 -31.55 2.43 -20.16
CA THR A 314 -31.33 1.13 -19.50
C THR A 314 -30.37 1.27 -18.34
N VAL A 315 -30.72 0.66 -17.20
CA VAL A 315 -29.87 0.56 -16.02
C VAL A 315 -29.31 -0.85 -15.88
N GLU A 316 -28.03 -1.00 -15.73
CA GLU A 316 -27.37 -2.30 -15.57
C GLU A 316 -26.15 -2.20 -14.67
N THR A 317 -25.63 -3.35 -14.20
CA THR A 317 -24.41 -3.44 -13.42
C THR A 317 -23.22 -3.92 -14.27
N VAL A 318 -22.18 -3.12 -14.31
CA VAL A 318 -20.90 -3.45 -14.96
C VAL A 318 -19.95 -3.98 -13.92
N ARG A 319 -19.55 -5.26 -14.05
CA ARG A 319 -18.64 -5.93 -13.07
C ARG A 319 -17.18 -5.93 -13.51
N THR A 320 -16.95 -5.82 -14.81
CA THR A 320 -15.60 -5.83 -15.40
C THR A 320 -15.48 -4.69 -16.42
N GLY A 321 -14.29 -4.18 -16.61
CA GLY A 321 -14.04 -3.10 -17.55
C GLY A 321 -13.10 -2.05 -17.01
N GLU A 322 -12.93 -1.00 -17.77
CA GLU A 322 -12.31 0.26 -17.37
C GLU A 322 -13.31 1.38 -17.58
N VAL A 323 -13.23 2.37 -16.71
CA VAL A 323 -13.93 3.63 -16.91
C VAL A 323 -12.96 4.76 -17.04
N SER A 324 -13.18 5.63 -18.01
CA SER A 324 -12.59 6.95 -18.07
C SER A 324 -13.59 7.94 -17.49
N VAL A 325 -13.21 8.67 -16.46
CA VAL A 325 -14.09 9.61 -15.74
C VAL A 325 -13.83 11.01 -16.28
N ARG A 326 -14.81 11.59 -16.96
CA ARG A 326 -14.69 12.92 -17.57
C ARG A 326 -14.49 14.00 -16.50
N GLY A 327 -13.51 14.89 -16.69
CA GLY A 327 -13.23 16.02 -15.77
C GLY A 327 -12.35 15.67 -14.58
N LEU A 328 -11.78 14.47 -14.48
CA LEU A 328 -10.68 14.19 -13.58
C LEU A 328 -9.36 14.61 -14.24
N TYR A 329 -8.61 15.50 -13.62
CA TYR A 329 -7.38 16.08 -14.13
C TYR A 329 -6.41 15.03 -14.68
N GLY A 330 -6.04 15.13 -15.97
CA GLY A 330 -5.13 14.19 -16.62
C GLY A 330 -5.60 12.72 -16.66
N TYR A 331 -6.80 12.46 -16.23
CA TYR A 331 -7.40 11.12 -16.17
C TYR A 331 -8.50 10.94 -17.20
N VAL A 332 -8.75 11.97 -17.95
CA VAL A 332 -9.85 12.04 -18.91
C VAL A 332 -9.48 12.88 -20.08
N GLU A 333 -9.52 12.28 -21.20
CA GLU A 333 -10.15 12.85 -22.41
C GLU A 333 -10.72 11.76 -23.27
#